data_084eaed0e5be2798ad82c4b09634ba5a
#
_entry.id   084eaed0e5be2798ad82c4b09634ba5a
#
_cell.length_a   1.000
_cell.length_b   1.000
_cell.length_c   1.000
_cell.angle_alpha   90.00
_cell.angle_beta   90.00
_cell.angle_gamma   90.00
#
_symmetry.space_group_name_H-M   'P 1'
#
loop_
_entity.id
_entity.type
_entity.pdbx_description
1 polymer ?
#
loop_
_entity_poly.entity_id
_entity_poly.type
_entity_poly.pdbx_seq_one_letter_code
_entity_poly.pdbx_strand_id
1 'polypeptide(L)'
;MNCLVSILIKRGILIRECAAWDAREDPRLHGGAARASGCGGEVTRAGAARWTEWALRLSLATAFLSPVGDRLGAWGPYGAPHASWGDWHHFRIYADRLNWYMPAAVQPAAAVLATAGEVIFAIALITGFRLREAAIGSGVLLTIFGISMALTLGIKAPLDYSVFTAATAAFSLAVMAADHKREIREGRKS
;
A
#
# COMPACT_ATOMS: atom_id res chain seq x y z
N MET A 1 12.41 2.08 -15.92
CA MET A 1 11.68 2.04 -14.63
C MET A 1 12.55 2.47 -13.42
N ASN A 2 13.87 2.46 -13.52
CA ASN A 2 14.77 2.86 -12.40
C ASN A 2 14.99 4.38 -12.22
N CYS A 3 14.58 5.20 -13.18
CA CYS A 3 14.82 6.65 -13.12
C CYS A 3 13.82 7.41 -12.23
N LEU A 4 12.56 6.94 -12.14
CA LEU A 4 11.52 7.57 -11.32
C LEU A 4 11.73 7.38 -9.81
N VAL A 5 12.23 6.22 -9.39
CA VAL A 5 12.53 5.94 -7.97
C VAL A 5 13.73 6.76 -7.50
N SER A 6 14.74 6.95 -8.36
CA SER A 6 15.94 7.75 -8.04
C SER A 6 15.63 9.25 -7.89
N ILE A 7 14.64 9.77 -8.63
CA ILE A 7 14.20 11.18 -8.56
C ILE A 7 13.43 11.46 -7.27
N LEU A 8 12.63 10.51 -6.79
CA LEU A 8 11.87 10.64 -5.53
C LEU A 8 12.80 10.65 -4.29
N ILE A 9 13.85 9.82 -4.30
CA ILE A 9 14.84 9.79 -3.21
C ILE A 9 15.69 11.05 -3.18
N LYS A 10 16.14 11.56 -4.35
CA LYS A 10 16.91 12.80 -4.42
C LYS A 10 16.13 14.05 -4.00
N ARG A 11 14.82 14.12 -4.28
CA ARG A 11 14.00 15.26 -3.82
C ARG A 11 13.84 15.32 -2.30
N GLY A 12 13.78 14.19 -1.61
CA GLY A 12 13.70 14.14 -0.13
C GLY A 12 14.97 14.66 0.56
N ILE A 13 16.15 14.41 -0.03
CA ILE A 13 17.45 14.84 0.51
C ILE A 13 17.72 16.32 0.20
N LEU A 14 17.38 16.80 -1.00
CA LEU A 14 17.57 18.21 -1.39
C LEU A 14 16.74 19.19 -0.55
N ILE A 15 15.58 18.77 -0.02
CA ILE A 15 14.72 19.63 0.81
C ILE A 15 15.33 19.85 2.21
N ARG A 16 16.11 18.91 2.74
CA ARG A 16 16.82 19.10 4.02
C ARG A 16 18.05 20.00 3.87
N GLU A 17 18.73 19.96 2.73
CA GLU A 17 19.90 20.81 2.49
C GLU A 17 19.52 22.27 2.18
N CYS A 18 18.40 22.52 1.48
CA CYS A 18 17.91 23.88 1.27
C CYS A 18 17.54 24.59 2.59
N ALA A 19 16.93 23.87 3.53
CA ALA A 19 16.59 24.46 4.84
C ALA A 19 17.84 24.77 5.69
N ALA A 20 18.96 24.06 5.49
CA ALA A 20 20.21 24.29 6.20
C ALA A 20 21.08 25.41 5.53
N TRP A 21 20.84 25.69 4.25
CA TRP A 21 21.60 26.72 3.50
C TRP A 21 21.03 28.13 3.75
N ASP A 22 19.72 28.25 3.82
CA ASP A 22 19.00 29.51 4.08
C ASP A 22 19.29 30.11 5.49
N ALA A 23 19.76 29.29 6.43
CA ALA A 23 20.10 29.75 7.78
C ALA A 23 21.45 30.48 7.88
N ARG A 24 22.22 30.59 6.79
CA ARG A 24 23.57 31.20 6.78
C ARG A 24 23.65 32.56 6.08
N GLU A 25 22.57 33.05 5.47
CA GLU A 25 22.52 34.36 4.83
C GLU A 25 21.90 35.39 5.78
N ASP A 26 22.50 36.59 5.79
CA ASP A 26 22.35 37.73 6.68
C ASP A 26 20.85 38.09 6.95
N PRO A 27 20.43 38.18 8.22
CA PRO A 27 19.04 38.47 8.60
C PRO A 27 18.54 39.86 8.20
N ARG A 28 19.37 40.75 7.64
CA ARG A 28 19.04 42.16 7.43
C ARG A 28 18.43 42.50 6.08
N LEU A 29 18.40 41.57 5.11
CA LEU A 29 17.99 41.87 3.73
C LEU A 29 16.60 41.39 3.30
N HIS A 30 15.91 40.59 4.10
CA HIS A 30 14.61 39.96 3.66
C HIS A 30 13.46 40.06 4.64
N GLY A 31 13.13 41.27 5.05
CA GLY A 31 12.06 41.53 6.03
C GLY A 31 10.59 41.44 5.56
N GLY A 32 10.30 41.04 4.33
CA GLY A 32 8.91 41.12 3.85
C GLY A 32 8.42 39.98 2.93
N ALA A 33 9.26 39.42 2.09
CA ALA A 33 8.83 38.52 1.02
C ALA A 33 8.95 37.01 1.36
N ALA A 34 9.84 36.64 2.30
CA ALA A 34 10.11 35.23 2.63
C ALA A 34 8.99 34.53 3.43
N ARG A 35 8.14 35.27 4.13
CA ARG A 35 7.02 34.68 4.91
C ARG A 35 5.83 34.24 4.05
N ALA A 36 5.63 34.84 2.89
CA ALA A 36 4.47 34.53 2.03
C ALA A 36 4.67 33.25 1.19
N SER A 37 5.92 32.93 0.81
CA SER A 37 6.21 31.76 -0.01
C SER A 37 6.26 30.43 0.76
N GLY A 38 6.49 30.45 2.07
CA GLY A 38 6.52 29.25 2.93
C GLY A 38 5.13 28.66 3.16
N CYS A 39 4.12 29.49 3.47
CA CYS A 39 2.78 29.02 3.78
C CYS A 39 2.05 28.36 2.61
N GLY A 40 2.19 28.88 1.40
CA GLY A 40 1.54 28.31 0.21
C GLY A 40 2.08 26.93 -0.19
N GLY A 41 3.38 26.71 0.01
CA GLY A 41 4.03 25.42 -0.30
C GLY A 41 3.69 24.29 0.68
N GLU A 42 3.48 24.60 1.96
CA GLU A 42 3.11 23.62 2.97
C GLU A 42 1.66 23.16 2.83
N VAL A 43 0.73 24.08 2.57
CA VAL A 43 -0.69 23.76 2.36
C VAL A 43 -0.89 22.84 1.14
N THR A 44 -0.17 23.09 0.05
CA THR A 44 -0.23 22.23 -1.15
C THR A 44 0.39 20.85 -0.93
N ARG A 45 1.46 20.75 -0.14
CA ARG A 45 2.11 19.46 0.21
C ARG A 45 1.23 18.62 1.13
N ALA A 46 0.63 19.21 2.14
CA ALA A 46 -0.30 18.53 3.04
C ALA A 46 -1.53 18.01 2.28
N GLY A 47 -2.06 18.79 1.33
CA GLY A 47 -3.13 18.37 0.44
C GLY A 47 -2.74 17.17 -0.41
N ALA A 48 -1.58 17.24 -1.08
CA ALA A 48 -1.07 16.15 -1.91
C ALA A 48 -0.82 14.87 -1.11
N ALA A 49 -0.29 14.95 0.09
CA ALA A 49 -0.07 13.80 0.96
C ALA A 49 -1.39 13.11 1.34
N ARG A 50 -2.43 13.87 1.67
CA ARG A 50 -3.76 13.31 1.97
C ARG A 50 -4.39 12.62 0.76
N TRP A 51 -4.30 13.21 -0.42
CA TRP A 51 -4.78 12.57 -1.66
C TRP A 51 -4.03 11.27 -1.97
N THR A 52 -2.71 11.26 -1.81
CA THR A 52 -1.89 10.07 -1.99
C THR A 52 -2.27 8.97 -1.00
N GLU A 53 -2.49 9.31 0.27
CA GLU A 53 -2.95 8.38 1.28
C GLU A 53 -4.28 7.74 0.90
N TRP A 54 -5.29 8.55 0.52
CA TRP A 54 -6.59 8.03 0.10
C TRP A 54 -6.50 7.18 -1.16
N ALA A 55 -5.70 7.58 -2.15
CA ALA A 55 -5.49 6.81 -3.36
C ALA A 55 -4.88 5.43 -3.06
N LEU A 56 -3.87 5.37 -2.17
CA LEU A 56 -3.26 4.11 -1.74
C LEU A 56 -4.26 3.22 -0.99
N ARG A 57 -5.05 3.79 -0.07
CA ARG A 57 -6.08 3.06 0.69
C ARG A 57 -7.11 2.44 -0.23
N LEU A 58 -7.66 3.20 -1.16
CA LEU A 58 -8.68 2.72 -2.10
C LEU A 58 -8.10 1.70 -3.09
N SER A 59 -6.91 1.95 -3.63
CA SER A 59 -6.26 1.01 -4.56
C SER A 59 -5.97 -0.34 -3.90
N LEU A 60 -5.45 -0.35 -2.67
CA LEU A 60 -5.20 -1.59 -1.94
C LEU A 60 -6.49 -2.30 -1.55
N ALA A 61 -7.50 -1.56 -1.08
CA ALA A 61 -8.79 -2.15 -0.73
C ALA A 61 -9.48 -2.79 -1.94
N THR A 62 -9.49 -2.12 -3.09
CA THR A 62 -10.06 -2.68 -4.31
C THR A 62 -9.26 -3.87 -4.83
N ALA A 63 -7.92 -3.85 -4.70
CA ALA A 63 -7.06 -4.97 -5.05
C ALA A 63 -7.34 -6.23 -4.20
N PHE A 64 -7.75 -6.09 -2.94
CA PHE A 64 -8.20 -7.19 -2.12
C PHE A 64 -9.65 -7.62 -2.40
N LEU A 65 -10.57 -6.67 -2.57
CA LEU A 65 -11.99 -6.99 -2.76
C LEU A 65 -12.29 -7.60 -4.12
N SER A 66 -11.53 -7.25 -5.17
CA SER A 66 -11.73 -7.80 -6.50
C SER A 66 -11.57 -9.33 -6.54
N PRO A 67 -10.47 -9.95 -6.05
CA PRO A 67 -10.34 -11.39 -6.02
C PRO A 67 -11.32 -12.06 -5.05
N VAL A 68 -11.72 -11.41 -3.96
CA VAL A 68 -12.77 -11.92 -3.07
C VAL A 68 -14.12 -11.96 -3.80
N GLY A 69 -14.45 -10.91 -4.54
CA GLY A 69 -15.65 -10.86 -5.39
C GLY A 69 -15.66 -11.97 -6.44
N ASP A 70 -14.51 -12.27 -7.05
CA ASP A 70 -14.39 -13.34 -8.03
C ASP A 70 -14.69 -14.73 -7.42
N ARG A 71 -14.19 -14.99 -6.21
CA ARG A 71 -14.49 -16.23 -5.46
C ARG A 71 -15.97 -16.38 -5.08
N LEU A 72 -16.71 -15.27 -5.07
CA LEU A 72 -18.15 -15.23 -4.81
C LEU A 72 -18.99 -15.15 -6.09
N GLY A 73 -18.37 -15.23 -7.28
CA GLY A 73 -19.06 -15.19 -8.56
C GLY A 73 -19.49 -13.80 -9.03
N ALA A 74 -19.00 -12.71 -8.40
CA ALA A 74 -19.39 -11.35 -8.75
C ALA A 74 -18.95 -10.95 -10.18
N TRP A 75 -17.88 -11.54 -10.71
CA TRP A 75 -17.35 -11.30 -12.06
C TRP A 75 -17.87 -12.31 -13.09
N GLY A 76 -18.71 -13.25 -12.69
CA GLY A 76 -19.28 -14.30 -13.52
C GLY A 76 -18.85 -15.71 -13.10
N PRO A 77 -19.47 -16.74 -13.71
CA PRO A 77 -19.12 -18.13 -13.44
C PRO A 77 -17.74 -18.49 -13.97
N TYR A 78 -17.18 -19.61 -13.51
CA TYR A 78 -15.92 -20.14 -14.02
C TYR A 78 -15.94 -20.28 -15.53
N GLY A 79 -14.90 -19.79 -16.19
CA GLY A 79 -14.79 -19.74 -17.66
C GLY A 79 -15.36 -18.48 -18.31
N ALA A 80 -15.98 -17.56 -17.54
CA ALA A 80 -16.36 -16.26 -18.06
C ALA A 80 -15.11 -15.39 -18.36
N PRO A 81 -15.14 -14.49 -19.35
CA PRO A 81 -13.97 -13.71 -19.80
C PRO A 81 -13.31 -12.85 -18.70
N HIS A 82 -14.06 -12.50 -17.67
CA HIS A 82 -13.62 -11.60 -16.59
C HIS A 82 -13.46 -12.30 -15.24
N ALA A 83 -13.77 -13.62 -15.17
CA ALA A 83 -13.64 -14.41 -13.95
C ALA A 83 -12.37 -15.26 -14.01
N SER A 84 -11.53 -15.17 -12.96
CA SER A 84 -10.36 -16.05 -12.81
C SER A 84 -10.77 -17.40 -12.22
N TRP A 85 -11.65 -17.39 -11.24
CA TRP A 85 -12.15 -18.58 -10.55
C TRP A 85 -13.66 -18.72 -10.63
N GLY A 86 -14.43 -17.63 -10.57
CA GLY A 86 -15.87 -17.59 -10.67
C GLY A 86 -16.63 -18.23 -9.52
N ASP A 87 -15.96 -19.01 -8.67
CA ASP A 87 -16.50 -19.62 -7.47
C ASP A 87 -15.41 -20.05 -6.48
N TRP A 88 -15.85 -20.41 -5.25
CA TRP A 88 -14.97 -20.87 -4.19
C TRP A 88 -14.27 -22.19 -4.49
N HIS A 89 -14.90 -23.09 -5.22
CA HIS A 89 -14.34 -24.41 -5.51
C HIS A 89 -13.09 -24.29 -6.41
N HIS A 90 -13.18 -23.56 -7.51
CA HIS A 90 -12.05 -23.34 -8.43
C HIS A 90 -10.93 -22.53 -7.78
N PHE A 91 -11.29 -21.53 -6.95
CA PHE A 91 -10.30 -20.84 -6.14
C PHE A 91 -9.56 -21.78 -5.19
N ARG A 92 -10.27 -22.70 -4.53
CA ARG A 92 -9.66 -23.68 -3.65
C ARG A 92 -8.64 -24.57 -4.36
N ILE A 93 -8.97 -25.08 -5.53
CA ILE A 93 -8.04 -25.87 -6.35
C ILE A 93 -6.77 -25.08 -6.65
N TYR A 94 -6.92 -23.80 -7.01
CA TYR A 94 -5.79 -22.91 -7.26
C TYR A 94 -4.97 -22.63 -5.99
N ALA A 95 -5.61 -22.34 -4.88
CA ALA A 95 -4.97 -22.09 -3.60
C ALA A 95 -4.18 -23.29 -3.07
N ASP A 96 -4.75 -24.50 -3.20
CA ASP A 96 -4.08 -25.74 -2.81
C ASP A 96 -2.83 -25.99 -3.66
N ARG A 97 -2.89 -25.69 -4.95
CA ARG A 97 -1.72 -25.75 -5.84
C ARG A 97 -0.64 -24.73 -5.46
N LEU A 98 -1.04 -23.52 -5.09
CA LEU A 98 -0.09 -22.48 -4.63
C LEU A 98 0.59 -22.85 -3.32
N ASN A 99 -0.11 -23.56 -2.45
CA ASN A 99 0.36 -23.93 -1.12
C ASN A 99 0.81 -25.41 -1.04
N TRP A 100 1.31 -25.99 -2.14
CA TRP A 100 1.72 -27.38 -2.25
C TRP A 100 2.73 -27.80 -1.17
N TYR A 101 3.50 -26.86 -0.65
CA TYR A 101 4.48 -27.08 0.41
C TYR A 101 3.85 -27.21 1.81
N MET A 102 2.56 -26.95 1.96
CA MET A 102 1.81 -27.12 3.21
C MET A 102 1.15 -28.49 3.27
N PRO A 103 1.01 -29.10 4.47
CA PRO A 103 0.21 -30.29 4.65
C PRO A 103 -1.22 -30.11 4.15
N ALA A 104 -1.75 -31.07 3.40
CA ALA A 104 -3.09 -30.99 2.80
C ALA A 104 -4.23 -30.67 3.81
N ALA A 105 -4.07 -31.12 5.05
CA ALA A 105 -5.04 -30.84 6.12
C ALA A 105 -5.12 -29.35 6.50
N VAL A 106 -4.05 -28.56 6.26
CA VAL A 106 -3.95 -27.13 6.63
C VAL A 106 -4.35 -26.21 5.49
N GLN A 107 -4.22 -26.66 4.24
CA GLN A 107 -4.50 -25.85 3.04
C GLN A 107 -5.91 -25.22 3.03
N PRO A 108 -7.00 -25.95 3.44
CA PRO A 108 -8.33 -25.35 3.52
C PRO A 108 -8.41 -24.17 4.47
N ALA A 109 -7.82 -24.31 5.65
CA ALA A 109 -7.80 -23.26 6.64
C ALA A 109 -6.97 -22.05 6.16
N ALA A 110 -5.84 -22.27 5.50
CA ALA A 110 -5.02 -21.20 4.92
C ALA A 110 -5.79 -20.40 3.88
N ALA A 111 -6.54 -21.02 2.98
CA ALA A 111 -7.36 -20.34 1.98
C ALA A 111 -8.47 -19.48 2.62
N VAL A 112 -9.14 -19.99 3.67
CA VAL A 112 -10.16 -19.23 4.41
C VAL A 112 -9.53 -18.05 5.15
N LEU A 113 -8.43 -18.26 5.86
CA LEU A 113 -7.73 -17.21 6.60
C LEU A 113 -7.16 -16.12 5.68
N ALA A 114 -6.63 -16.49 4.52
CA ALA A 114 -6.18 -15.53 3.52
C ALA A 114 -7.34 -14.66 3.03
N THR A 115 -8.48 -15.27 2.66
CA THR A 115 -9.66 -14.54 2.19
C THR A 115 -10.28 -13.67 3.30
N ALA A 116 -10.33 -14.16 4.53
CA ALA A 116 -10.78 -13.36 5.67
C ALA A 116 -9.84 -12.17 5.93
N GLY A 117 -8.53 -12.38 5.83
CA GLY A 117 -7.53 -11.32 5.93
C GLY A 117 -7.70 -10.24 4.87
N GLU A 118 -7.93 -10.63 3.61
CA GLU A 118 -8.21 -9.70 2.52
C GLU A 118 -9.42 -8.82 2.82
N VAL A 119 -10.52 -9.39 3.27
CA VAL A 119 -11.75 -8.65 3.63
C VAL A 119 -11.49 -7.71 4.82
N ILE A 120 -10.89 -8.21 5.88
CA ILE A 120 -10.61 -7.42 7.10
C ILE A 120 -9.69 -6.25 6.78
N PHE A 121 -8.60 -6.48 6.04
CA PHE A 121 -7.69 -5.41 5.68
C PHE A 121 -8.33 -4.41 4.71
N ALA A 122 -9.13 -4.86 3.74
CA ALA A 122 -9.86 -3.96 2.86
C ALA A 122 -10.80 -3.02 3.63
N ILE A 123 -11.59 -3.56 4.57
CA ILE A 123 -12.48 -2.76 5.42
C ILE A 123 -11.67 -1.80 6.30
N ALA A 124 -10.59 -2.27 6.92
CA ALA A 124 -9.75 -1.44 7.77
C ALA A 124 -9.06 -0.30 6.98
N LEU A 125 -8.63 -0.55 5.75
CA LEU A 125 -8.07 0.47 4.84
C LEU A 125 -9.12 1.50 4.45
N ILE A 126 -10.34 1.09 4.10
CA ILE A 126 -11.43 2.01 3.71
C ILE A 126 -11.83 2.87 4.90
N THR A 127 -12.05 2.28 6.06
CA THR A 127 -12.50 3.01 7.26
C THR A 127 -11.39 3.81 7.93
N GLY A 128 -10.12 3.47 7.67
CA GLY A 128 -8.96 4.06 8.37
C GLY A 128 -8.77 3.54 9.80
N PHE A 129 -9.50 2.49 10.19
CA PHE A 129 -9.36 1.89 11.50
C PHE A 129 -7.98 1.25 11.63
N ARG A 130 -7.19 1.70 12.64
CA ARG A 130 -5.83 1.25 12.86
C ARG A 130 -5.00 1.20 11.56
N LEU A 131 -5.07 2.27 10.78
CA LEU A 131 -4.55 2.34 9.40
C LEU A 131 -3.11 1.82 9.26
N ARG A 132 -2.23 2.17 10.21
CA ARG A 132 -0.83 1.72 10.19
C ARG A 132 -0.73 0.20 10.27
N GLU A 133 -1.44 -0.40 11.23
CA GLU A 133 -1.43 -1.84 11.47
C GLU A 133 -2.09 -2.60 10.31
N ALA A 134 -3.19 -2.07 9.78
CA ALA A 134 -3.86 -2.61 8.60
C ALA A 134 -2.96 -2.58 7.36
N ALA A 135 -2.23 -1.48 7.15
CA ALA A 135 -1.30 -1.34 6.04
C ALA A 135 -0.10 -2.29 6.17
N ILE A 136 0.45 -2.48 7.38
CA ILE A 136 1.51 -3.46 7.62
C ILE A 136 0.99 -4.88 7.33
N GLY A 137 -0.18 -5.24 7.87
CA GLY A 137 -0.79 -6.55 7.64
C GLY A 137 -1.06 -6.82 6.16
N SER A 138 -1.55 -5.81 5.43
CA SER A 138 -1.74 -5.87 3.98
C SER A 138 -0.43 -6.14 3.23
N GLY A 139 0.64 -5.43 3.58
CA GLY A 139 1.97 -5.61 2.99
C GLY A 139 2.54 -7.00 3.24
N VAL A 140 2.38 -7.51 4.47
CA VAL A 140 2.81 -8.88 4.84
C VAL A 140 2.01 -9.92 4.05
N LEU A 141 0.69 -9.80 4.00
CA LEU A 141 -0.17 -10.74 3.26
C LEU A 141 0.18 -10.78 1.77
N LEU A 142 0.34 -9.61 1.14
CA LEU A 142 0.75 -9.52 -0.26
C LEU A 142 2.16 -10.11 -0.49
N THR A 143 3.09 -9.90 0.43
CA THR A 143 4.43 -10.49 0.34
C THR A 143 4.37 -12.01 0.39
N ILE A 144 3.55 -12.58 1.28
CA ILE A 144 3.33 -14.04 1.37
C ILE A 144 2.74 -14.55 0.05
N PHE A 145 1.74 -13.88 -0.52
CA PHE A 145 1.17 -14.24 -1.82
C PHE A 145 2.20 -14.20 -2.94
N GLY A 146 2.99 -13.12 -3.01
CA GLY A 146 4.05 -12.97 -4.00
C GLY A 146 5.10 -14.08 -3.92
N ILE A 147 5.51 -14.46 -2.71
CA ILE A 147 6.46 -15.57 -2.50
C ILE A 147 5.84 -16.91 -2.91
N SER A 148 4.60 -17.21 -2.48
CA SER A 148 3.89 -18.44 -2.86
C SER A 148 3.74 -18.57 -4.38
N MET A 149 3.38 -17.48 -5.06
CA MET A 149 3.33 -17.44 -6.52
C MET A 149 4.70 -17.66 -7.17
N ALA A 150 5.74 -17.01 -6.64
CA ALA A 150 7.10 -17.15 -7.17
C ALA A 150 7.62 -18.60 -7.07
N LEU A 151 7.33 -19.27 -5.95
CA LEU A 151 7.74 -20.66 -5.72
C LEU A 151 6.99 -21.66 -6.59
N THR A 152 5.72 -21.40 -6.89
CA THR A 152 4.84 -22.36 -7.60
C THR A 152 4.75 -22.09 -9.09
N LEU A 153 4.61 -20.81 -9.49
CA LEU A 153 4.39 -20.39 -10.87
C LEU A 153 5.62 -19.75 -11.51
N GLY A 154 6.69 -19.60 -10.73
CA GLY A 154 7.89 -18.86 -11.12
C GLY A 154 7.79 -17.37 -10.87
N ILE A 155 8.94 -16.71 -10.79
CA ILE A 155 9.06 -15.28 -10.42
C ILE A 155 8.31 -14.33 -11.35
N LYS A 156 8.07 -14.75 -12.61
CA LYS A 156 7.36 -13.92 -13.59
C LYS A 156 5.92 -13.64 -13.15
N ALA A 157 5.22 -14.61 -12.56
CA ALA A 157 3.83 -14.46 -12.17
C ALA A 157 3.60 -13.30 -11.17
N PRO A 158 4.26 -13.23 -10.00
CA PRO A 158 4.04 -12.11 -9.09
C PRO A 158 4.53 -10.75 -9.64
N LEU A 159 5.45 -10.75 -10.60
CA LEU A 159 5.89 -9.53 -11.28
C LEU A 159 4.83 -9.02 -12.27
N ASP A 160 4.23 -9.90 -13.08
CA ASP A 160 3.17 -9.55 -14.02
C ASP A 160 1.92 -9.00 -13.28
N TYR A 161 1.57 -9.59 -12.16
CA TYR A 161 0.46 -9.14 -11.30
C TYR A 161 0.83 -7.98 -10.37
N SER A 162 2.07 -7.48 -10.44
CA SER A 162 2.56 -6.35 -9.60
C SER A 162 2.36 -6.55 -8.09
N VAL A 163 2.39 -7.79 -7.61
CA VAL A 163 2.12 -8.13 -6.20
C VAL A 163 3.13 -7.47 -5.27
N PHE A 164 4.43 -7.47 -5.62
CA PHE A 164 5.46 -6.82 -4.82
C PHE A 164 5.35 -5.29 -4.84
N THR A 165 4.86 -4.70 -5.93
CA THR A 165 4.55 -3.27 -6.00
C THR A 165 3.42 -2.91 -5.05
N ALA A 166 2.36 -3.71 -5.01
CA ALA A 166 1.26 -3.53 -4.07
C ALA A 166 1.71 -3.71 -2.61
N ALA A 167 2.59 -4.68 -2.32
CA ALA A 167 3.17 -4.86 -0.99
C ALA A 167 3.99 -3.65 -0.54
N THR A 168 4.86 -3.11 -1.41
CA THR A 168 5.64 -1.90 -1.10
C THR A 168 4.76 -0.67 -0.95
N ALA A 169 3.69 -0.54 -1.72
CA ALA A 169 2.69 0.53 -1.57
C ALA A 169 1.99 0.45 -0.20
N ALA A 170 1.65 -0.76 0.27
CA ALA A 170 1.07 -0.96 1.59
C ALA A 170 2.05 -0.57 2.71
N PHE A 171 3.33 -0.96 2.63
CA PHE A 171 4.34 -0.52 3.60
C PHE A 171 4.59 0.99 3.56
N SER A 172 4.56 1.62 2.39
CA SER A 172 4.66 3.08 2.26
C SER A 172 3.49 3.78 2.94
N LEU A 173 2.27 3.26 2.79
CA LEU A 173 1.09 3.75 3.49
C LEU A 173 1.25 3.64 5.02
N ALA A 174 1.84 2.56 5.51
CA ALA A 174 2.09 2.39 6.95
C ALA A 174 3.06 3.43 7.51
N VAL A 175 4.08 3.82 6.73
CA VAL A 175 5.02 4.90 7.10
C VAL A 175 4.29 6.24 7.13
N MET A 176 3.51 6.58 6.08
CA MET A 176 2.72 7.82 6.03
C MET A 176 1.76 7.94 7.22
N ALA A 177 1.07 6.85 7.57
CA ALA A 177 0.14 6.81 8.71
C ALA A 177 0.86 6.98 10.06
N ALA A 178 2.12 6.56 10.18
CA ALA A 178 2.93 6.75 11.38
C ALA A 178 3.37 8.21 11.55
N ASP A 179 3.77 8.86 10.47
CA ASP A 179 4.24 10.25 10.48
C ASP A 179 3.09 11.20 10.84
N HIS A 180 1.92 11.02 10.25
CA HIS A 180 0.72 11.80 10.58
C HIS A 180 0.34 11.71 12.07
N LYS A 181 0.48 10.52 12.67
CA LYS A 181 0.21 10.33 14.10
C LYS A 181 1.25 11.02 15.02
N ARG A 182 2.50 11.17 14.55
CA ARG A 182 3.55 11.90 15.27
C ARG A 182 3.28 13.39 15.25
N GLU A 183 2.96 13.97 14.10
CA GLU A 183 2.64 15.40 13.94
C GLU A 183 1.48 15.84 14.87
N ILE A 184 0.39 15.06 14.89
CA ILE A 184 -0.75 15.33 15.80
C ILE A 184 -0.32 15.31 17.27
N ARG A 185 0.61 14.43 17.64
CA ARG A 185 1.07 14.26 19.02
C ARG A 185 1.98 15.41 19.47
N GLU A 186 2.80 15.92 18.56
CA GLU A 186 3.70 17.05 18.79
C GLU A 186 2.93 18.35 18.86
N GLY A 187 1.99 18.61 17.94
CA GLY A 187 1.13 19.79 17.96
C GLY A 187 0.17 19.88 19.16
N ARG A 188 -0.06 18.75 19.88
CA ARG A 188 -0.87 18.77 21.13
C ARG A 188 -0.03 19.13 22.37
N LYS A 189 1.30 19.13 22.26
CA LYS A 189 2.20 19.41 23.36
C LYS A 189 2.72 20.85 23.39
N SER A 190 2.53 21.58 22.28
CA SER A 190 2.79 23.02 22.16
C SER A 190 1.55 23.82 22.53
#